data_36674553e61b01c9c8ad3e5b4380c672
#
_entry.id   36674553e61b01c9c8ad3e5b4380c672
#
_cell.length_a   1.000
_cell.length_b   1.000
_cell.length_c   1.000
_cell.angle_alpha   90.00
_cell.angle_beta   90.00
_cell.angle_gamma   90.00
#
_symmetry.space_group_name_H-M   'P 1'
#
loop_
_entity.id
_entity.type
_entity.pdbx_description
1 polymer ?
#
loop_
_entity_poly.entity_id
_entity_poly.type
_entity_poly.pdbx_seq_one_letter_code
_entity_poly.pdbx_strand_id
1 'polypeptide(L)'
;GSYGMEKAYLRQTKQIMEELGIEVPLFTSDGAWEEVLDAGTLIEEDVFVTGNFGSHSKENAAVLKKFMTRHGKKWPLMCMEYWDGWFNRWGEPVIQREGTDLAKEVKDMLAVGSLNLYMFHGGTNFGFYNGCSARGAKDLPQVTSYDYDALLTEAGEPTEKYYAVQKAIKEVRS
;
A
#
# COMPACT_ATOMS: atom_id res chain seq x y z
N GLY A 1 6.47 -7.51 6.84
CA GLY A 1 7.70 -8.09 7.40
C GLY A 1 8.62 -7.10 8.09
N SER A 2 8.58 -5.83 7.71
CA SER A 2 9.55 -4.81 8.19
C SER A 2 9.47 -4.51 9.69
N TYR A 3 8.30 -4.56 10.29
CA TYR A 3 8.15 -4.26 11.73
C TYR A 3 8.86 -5.27 12.65
N GLY A 4 8.78 -6.55 12.31
CA GLY A 4 9.44 -7.60 13.08
C GLY A 4 10.93 -7.76 12.74
N MET A 5 11.34 -7.32 11.57
CA MET A 5 12.69 -7.47 11.02
C MET A 5 13.21 -8.92 11.07
N GLU A 6 12.30 -9.90 11.02
CA GLU A 6 12.60 -11.32 11.26
C GLU A 6 12.45 -12.15 9.97
N LYS A 7 13.54 -12.23 9.22
CA LYS A 7 13.57 -12.96 7.95
C LYS A 7 13.34 -14.47 8.09
N ALA A 8 13.68 -15.06 9.23
CA ALA A 8 13.40 -16.47 9.47
C ALA A 8 11.89 -16.76 9.50
N TYR A 9 11.11 -15.86 10.10
CA TYR A 9 9.64 -15.93 10.08
C TYR A 9 9.09 -15.83 8.65
N LEU A 10 9.59 -14.91 7.85
CA LEU A 10 9.16 -14.75 6.46
C LEU A 10 9.49 -15.99 5.62
N ARG A 11 10.67 -16.59 5.80
CA ARG A 11 11.07 -17.84 5.14
C ARG A 11 10.18 -18.99 5.53
N GLN A 12 9.87 -19.12 6.82
CA GLN A 12 8.97 -20.16 7.28
C GLN A 12 7.56 -19.99 6.71
N THR A 13 7.06 -18.75 6.62
CA THR A 13 5.77 -18.45 5.99
C THR A 13 5.77 -18.87 4.51
N LYS A 14 6.84 -18.53 3.76
CA LYS A 14 7.02 -18.96 2.38
C LYS A 14 7.02 -20.48 2.25
N GLN A 15 7.78 -21.17 3.09
CA GLN A 15 7.85 -22.62 3.12
C GLN A 15 6.47 -23.27 3.36
N ILE A 16 5.69 -22.76 4.31
CA ILE A 16 4.32 -23.25 4.57
C ILE A 16 3.43 -23.10 3.33
N MET A 17 3.52 -21.98 2.63
CA MET A 17 2.76 -21.76 1.38
C MET A 17 3.15 -22.79 0.31
N GLU A 18 4.44 -23.06 0.14
CA GLU A 18 4.94 -24.04 -0.82
C GLU A 18 4.50 -25.46 -0.44
N GLU A 19 4.59 -25.85 0.83
CA GLU A 19 4.13 -27.16 1.34
C GLU A 19 2.62 -27.38 1.17
N LEU A 20 1.84 -26.29 1.21
CA LEU A 20 0.40 -26.32 0.94
C LEU A 20 0.05 -26.29 -0.55
N GLY A 21 1.03 -26.30 -1.44
CA GLY A 21 0.82 -26.33 -2.89
C GLY A 21 0.33 -24.99 -3.47
N ILE A 22 0.68 -23.87 -2.85
CA ILE A 22 0.37 -22.53 -3.39
C ILE A 22 1.35 -22.22 -4.50
N GLU A 23 0.87 -22.22 -5.75
CA GLU A 23 1.67 -22.04 -6.98
C GLU A 23 1.58 -20.63 -7.58
N VAL A 24 0.85 -19.71 -6.93
CA VAL A 24 0.76 -18.32 -7.40
C VAL A 24 2.02 -17.54 -7.04
N PRO A 25 2.37 -16.47 -7.81
CA PRO A 25 3.49 -15.62 -7.46
C PRO A 25 3.36 -15.03 -6.06
N LEU A 26 4.38 -15.21 -5.25
CA LEU A 26 4.47 -14.60 -3.92
C LEU A 26 5.14 -13.23 -4.04
N PHE A 27 4.69 -12.29 -3.21
CA PHE A 27 5.32 -10.97 -3.11
C PHE A 27 5.36 -10.47 -1.67
N THR A 28 6.27 -9.54 -1.40
CA THR A 28 6.30 -8.76 -0.16
C THR A 28 5.78 -7.35 -0.43
N SER A 29 5.16 -6.74 0.59
CA SER A 29 4.50 -5.45 0.51
C SER A 29 4.88 -4.61 1.73
N ASP A 30 5.83 -3.71 1.55
CA ASP A 30 6.42 -2.88 2.61
C ASP A 30 6.58 -1.43 2.14
N GLY A 31 6.81 -0.50 3.07
CA GLY A 31 7.09 0.90 2.74
C GLY A 31 8.30 1.04 1.80
N ALA A 32 8.22 1.95 0.84
CA ALA A 32 9.24 2.11 -0.19
C ALA A 32 10.44 2.94 0.29
N TRP A 33 11.08 2.57 1.38
CA TRP A 33 12.35 3.12 1.83
C TRP A 33 13.32 2.02 2.26
N GLU A 34 14.59 2.32 2.14
CA GLU A 34 15.66 1.33 2.03
C GLU A 34 15.72 0.37 3.23
N GLU A 35 15.68 0.90 4.47
CA GLU A 35 15.76 0.07 5.68
C GLU A 35 14.55 -0.87 5.83
N VAL A 36 13.38 -0.41 5.40
CA VAL A 36 12.14 -1.19 5.47
C VAL A 36 12.15 -2.30 4.42
N LEU A 37 12.62 -2.02 3.20
CA LEU A 37 12.77 -3.01 2.15
C LEU A 37 13.83 -4.06 2.49
N ASP A 38 14.96 -3.66 3.08
CA ASP A 38 15.98 -4.59 3.55
C ASP A 38 15.47 -5.52 4.64
N ALA A 39 14.66 -5.00 5.57
CA ALA A 39 14.12 -5.78 6.68
C ALA A 39 12.95 -6.70 6.27
N GLY A 40 12.07 -6.23 5.38
CA GLY A 40 10.77 -6.86 5.10
C GLY A 40 10.72 -7.77 3.89
N THR A 41 11.75 -7.81 3.04
CA THR A 41 11.70 -8.57 1.78
C THR A 41 12.47 -9.90 1.84
N LEU A 42 12.16 -10.78 0.90
CA LEU A 42 12.92 -11.99 0.57
C LEU A 42 13.42 -11.92 -0.89
N ILE A 43 13.97 -10.77 -1.29
CA ILE A 43 14.42 -10.51 -2.66
C ILE A 43 15.52 -11.49 -3.10
N GLU A 44 16.38 -11.91 -2.18
CA GLU A 44 17.45 -12.90 -2.43
C GLU A 44 16.89 -14.29 -2.76
N GLU A 45 15.64 -14.56 -2.41
CA GLU A 45 14.93 -15.82 -2.65
C GLU A 45 13.91 -15.72 -3.79
N ASP A 46 14.08 -14.74 -4.67
CA ASP A 46 13.20 -14.48 -5.81
C ASP A 46 11.73 -14.21 -5.48
N VAL A 47 11.44 -13.78 -4.25
CA VAL A 47 10.10 -13.29 -3.89
C VAL A 47 9.94 -11.86 -4.41
N PHE A 48 8.88 -11.61 -5.18
CA PHE A 48 8.65 -10.32 -5.83
C PHE A 48 8.47 -9.20 -4.80
N VAL A 49 9.18 -8.09 -5.00
CA VAL A 49 9.16 -6.95 -4.08
C VAL A 49 8.22 -5.87 -4.61
N THR A 50 7.31 -5.42 -3.77
CA THR A 50 6.42 -4.28 -4.05
C THR A 50 6.63 -3.20 -3.01
N GLY A 51 6.22 -1.96 -3.33
CA GLY A 51 6.28 -0.84 -2.40
C GLY A 51 4.90 -0.41 -1.92
N ASN A 52 4.83 0.28 -0.78
CA ASN A 52 3.61 0.87 -0.23
C ASN A 52 3.85 2.36 0.00
N PHE A 53 3.08 3.21 -0.65
CA PHE A 53 3.12 4.66 -0.54
C PHE A 53 1.87 5.28 -1.18
N GLY A 54 1.55 6.54 -0.86
CA GLY A 54 0.40 7.24 -1.43
C GLY A 54 0.73 8.61 -2.01
N SER A 55 2.00 9.01 -1.98
CA SER A 55 2.48 10.30 -2.48
C SER A 55 3.94 10.19 -2.93
N HIS A 56 4.48 11.24 -3.54
CA HIS A 56 5.86 11.24 -4.06
C HIS A 56 6.14 10.03 -4.94
N SER A 57 5.21 9.75 -5.86
CA SER A 57 5.18 8.51 -6.63
C SER A 57 6.46 8.22 -7.39
N LYS A 58 7.04 9.24 -8.04
CA LYS A 58 8.28 9.10 -8.80
C LYS A 58 9.48 8.79 -7.91
N GLU A 59 9.58 9.50 -6.79
CA GLU A 59 10.67 9.33 -5.81
C GLU A 59 10.63 7.95 -5.15
N ASN A 60 9.46 7.53 -4.68
CA ASN A 60 9.27 6.22 -4.07
C ASN A 60 9.47 5.08 -5.07
N ALA A 61 8.99 5.23 -6.30
CA ALA A 61 9.25 4.27 -7.38
C ALA A 61 10.76 4.19 -7.72
N ALA A 62 11.47 5.31 -7.67
CA ALA A 62 12.92 5.34 -7.89
C ALA A 62 13.68 4.60 -6.78
N VAL A 63 13.26 4.75 -5.51
CA VAL A 63 13.84 3.98 -4.38
C VAL A 63 13.62 2.48 -4.59
N LEU A 64 12.40 2.06 -4.90
CA LEU A 64 12.07 0.66 -5.17
C LEU A 64 12.89 0.10 -6.35
N LYS A 65 13.02 0.85 -7.43
CA LYS A 65 13.83 0.48 -8.59
C LYS A 65 15.30 0.33 -8.23
N LYS A 66 15.86 1.28 -7.48
CA LYS A 66 17.25 1.24 -7.00
C LYS A 66 17.50 0.01 -6.14
N PHE A 67 16.58 -0.27 -5.21
CA PHE A 67 16.63 -1.46 -4.35
C PHE A 67 16.67 -2.75 -5.18
N MET A 68 15.74 -2.95 -6.11
CA MET A 68 15.72 -4.12 -6.97
C MET A 68 16.99 -4.22 -7.83
N THR A 69 17.47 -3.12 -8.40
CA THR A 69 18.68 -3.09 -9.23
C THR A 69 19.92 -3.50 -8.44
N ARG A 70 20.04 -3.06 -7.18
CA ARG A 70 21.14 -3.46 -6.27
C ARG A 70 21.19 -4.97 -6.05
N HIS A 71 20.04 -5.63 -6.06
CA HIS A 71 19.91 -7.09 -5.94
C HIS A 71 19.87 -7.81 -7.30
N GLY A 72 20.22 -7.13 -8.40
CA GLY A 72 20.28 -7.73 -9.74
C GLY A 72 18.91 -8.05 -10.36
N LYS A 73 17.82 -7.49 -9.81
CA LYS A 73 16.46 -7.74 -10.31
C LYS A 73 16.03 -6.65 -11.28
N LYS A 74 15.31 -7.06 -12.34
CA LYS A 74 14.71 -6.19 -13.36
C LYS A 74 13.19 -6.40 -13.43
N TRP A 75 12.57 -6.50 -12.28
CA TRP A 75 11.14 -6.68 -12.16
C TRP A 75 10.37 -5.39 -12.44
N PRO A 76 9.08 -5.48 -12.83
CA PRO A 76 8.23 -4.31 -12.95
C PRO A 76 8.07 -3.61 -11.59
N LEU A 77 7.86 -2.30 -11.63
CA LEU A 77 7.56 -1.53 -10.42
C LEU A 77 6.08 -1.67 -10.08
N MET A 78 5.79 -2.02 -8.83
CA MET A 78 4.43 -2.16 -8.32
C MET A 78 4.30 -1.52 -6.95
N CYS A 79 3.36 -0.59 -6.83
CA CYS A 79 2.88 -0.12 -5.54
C CYS A 79 1.66 -0.96 -5.14
N MET A 80 1.80 -1.84 -4.17
CA MET A 80 0.75 -2.78 -3.79
C MET A 80 -0.30 -2.16 -2.87
N GLU A 81 0.10 -1.21 -2.05
CA GLU A 81 -0.81 -0.35 -1.30
C GLU A 81 -0.55 1.11 -1.71
N TYR A 82 -1.33 1.58 -2.68
CA TYR A 82 -1.32 2.98 -3.04
C TYR A 82 -2.34 3.73 -2.19
N TRP A 83 -1.85 4.41 -1.15
CA TRP A 83 -2.69 5.04 -0.13
C TRP A 83 -3.39 6.28 -0.68
N ASP A 84 -4.70 6.19 -0.87
CA ASP A 84 -5.55 7.27 -1.36
C ASP A 84 -6.18 8.12 -0.24
N GLY A 85 -6.07 7.68 1.00
CA GLY A 85 -6.52 8.33 2.22
C GLY A 85 -5.83 7.72 3.44
N TRP A 86 -6.53 7.71 4.56
CA TRP A 86 -6.08 7.04 5.79
C TRP A 86 -7.26 6.79 6.72
N PHE A 87 -7.11 5.85 7.64
CA PHE A 87 -8.10 5.58 8.67
C PHE A 87 -8.13 6.69 9.73
N ASN A 88 -9.30 6.94 10.30
CA ASN A 88 -9.52 7.93 11.34
C ASN A 88 -9.33 7.35 12.74
N ARG A 89 -8.95 8.20 13.69
CA ARG A 89 -8.67 7.85 15.09
C ARG A 89 -9.43 8.79 16.02
N TRP A 90 -9.85 8.26 17.16
CA TRP A 90 -10.52 9.06 18.17
C TRP A 90 -9.61 10.20 18.67
N GLY A 91 -10.18 11.39 18.77
CA GLY A 91 -9.48 12.58 19.25
C GLY A 91 -8.53 13.24 18.24
N GLU A 92 -8.51 12.78 16.99
CA GLU A 92 -7.76 13.40 15.88
C GLU A 92 -8.72 13.97 14.81
N PRO A 93 -8.28 14.97 14.03
CA PRO A 93 -9.08 15.47 12.90
C PRO A 93 -9.35 14.36 11.88
N VAL A 94 -10.52 14.44 11.24
CA VAL A 94 -10.85 13.56 10.11
C VAL A 94 -9.89 13.81 8.96
N ILE A 95 -9.32 12.74 8.43
CA ILE A 95 -8.37 12.81 7.32
C ILE A 95 -9.13 12.93 6.01
N GLN A 96 -8.69 13.87 5.18
CA GLN A 96 -9.22 14.09 3.83
C GLN A 96 -8.07 14.44 2.90
N ARG A 97 -8.15 13.94 1.67
CA ARG A 97 -7.19 14.20 0.60
C ARG A 97 -7.91 14.68 -0.65
N GLU A 98 -7.42 15.76 -1.24
CA GLU A 98 -7.97 16.31 -2.47
C GLU A 98 -7.87 15.33 -3.65
N GLY A 99 -8.98 15.13 -4.37
CA GLY A 99 -9.03 14.21 -5.50
C GLY A 99 -8.11 14.60 -6.65
N THR A 100 -7.86 15.89 -6.86
CA THR A 100 -6.93 16.39 -7.90
C THR A 100 -5.48 16.09 -7.57
N ASP A 101 -5.09 16.15 -6.28
CA ASP A 101 -3.76 15.74 -5.82
C ASP A 101 -3.56 14.24 -6.02
N LEU A 102 -4.51 13.42 -5.56
CA LEU A 102 -4.47 11.98 -5.77
C LEU A 102 -4.39 11.61 -7.25
N ALA A 103 -5.23 12.22 -8.09
CA ALA A 103 -5.25 11.95 -9.52
C ALA A 103 -3.90 12.24 -10.20
N LYS A 104 -3.24 13.34 -9.81
CA LYS A 104 -1.89 13.67 -10.30
C LYS A 104 -0.87 12.62 -9.90
N GLU A 105 -0.84 12.25 -8.64
CA GLU A 105 0.09 11.26 -8.10
C GLU A 105 -0.14 9.85 -8.70
N VAL A 106 -1.40 9.48 -8.95
CA VAL A 106 -1.76 8.23 -9.67
C VAL A 106 -1.18 8.24 -11.10
N LYS A 107 -1.30 9.36 -11.82
CA LYS A 107 -0.69 9.50 -13.17
C LYS A 107 0.83 9.37 -13.11
N ASP A 108 1.46 10.01 -12.13
CA ASP A 108 2.91 9.93 -11.94
C ASP A 108 3.38 8.49 -11.66
N MET A 109 2.62 7.71 -10.88
CA MET A 109 2.90 6.30 -10.65
C MET A 109 2.70 5.45 -11.91
N LEU A 110 1.59 5.64 -12.60
CA LEU A 110 1.27 4.87 -13.82
C LEU A 110 2.23 5.16 -14.99
N ALA A 111 2.94 6.28 -14.96
CA ALA A 111 3.99 6.59 -15.94
C ALA A 111 5.25 5.72 -15.76
N VAL A 112 5.46 5.13 -14.59
CA VAL A 112 6.68 4.37 -14.26
C VAL A 112 6.43 2.93 -13.83
N GLY A 113 5.19 2.57 -13.48
CA GLY A 113 4.87 1.25 -12.97
C GLY A 113 3.35 1.02 -12.84
N SER A 114 2.99 0.14 -11.93
CA SER A 114 1.61 -0.24 -11.65
C SER A 114 1.25 0.06 -10.21
N LEU A 115 -0.02 0.21 -9.91
CA LEU A 115 -0.51 0.41 -8.56
C LEU A 115 -1.77 -0.41 -8.28
N ASN A 116 -1.97 -0.72 -7.01
CA ASN A 116 -3.20 -1.24 -6.45
C ASN A 116 -3.70 -0.24 -5.40
N LEU A 117 -4.91 0.27 -5.59
CA LEU A 117 -5.47 1.31 -4.71
C LEU A 117 -5.80 0.73 -3.33
N TYR A 118 -5.35 1.41 -2.30
CA TYR A 118 -5.64 1.11 -0.91
C TYR A 118 -6.16 2.40 -0.21
N MET A 119 -7.47 2.53 0.03
CA MET A 119 -8.54 1.55 -0.21
C MET A 119 -9.42 1.98 -1.38
N PHE A 120 -9.79 1.06 -2.26
CA PHE A 120 -10.86 1.33 -3.22
C PHE A 120 -12.21 1.51 -2.51
N HIS A 121 -12.47 0.68 -1.52
CA HIS A 121 -13.59 0.76 -0.58
C HIS A 121 -13.11 0.33 0.82
N GLY A 122 -13.21 1.20 1.80
CA GLY A 122 -12.79 0.91 3.17
C GLY A 122 -13.83 0.12 3.96
N GLY A 123 -15.07 0.56 3.94
CA GLY A 123 -16.20 -0.05 4.64
C GLY A 123 -16.23 0.26 6.13
N THR A 124 -16.81 -0.64 6.90
CA THR A 124 -17.04 -0.52 8.35
C THR A 124 -16.40 -1.69 9.08
N ASN A 125 -15.64 -1.42 10.11
CA ASN A 125 -15.13 -2.47 10.99
C ASN A 125 -16.29 -3.20 11.70
N PHE A 126 -16.17 -4.51 11.83
CA PHE A 126 -17.21 -5.31 12.44
C PHE A 126 -17.24 -5.11 13.97
N GLY A 127 -18.37 -4.70 14.51
CA GLY A 127 -18.57 -4.52 15.95
C GLY A 127 -17.53 -3.58 16.56
N PHE A 128 -16.75 -4.06 17.52
CA PHE A 128 -15.68 -3.34 18.20
C PHE A 128 -14.27 -3.82 17.78
N TYR A 129 -14.13 -4.45 16.63
CA TYR A 129 -12.86 -4.97 16.12
C TYR A 129 -12.04 -3.93 15.32
N ASN A 130 -12.39 -2.65 15.47
CA ASN A 130 -11.58 -1.55 14.97
C ASN A 130 -10.25 -1.50 15.76
N GLY A 131 -9.14 -1.61 15.11
CA GLY A 131 -7.83 -1.69 15.74
C GLY A 131 -7.41 -0.44 16.51
N CYS A 132 -6.19 -0.49 16.99
CA CYS A 132 -5.51 0.64 17.64
C CYS A 132 -4.11 0.76 17.03
N SER A 133 -3.74 1.96 16.61
CA SER A 133 -2.34 2.29 16.30
C SER A 133 -1.67 2.91 17.52
N ALA A 134 -0.35 3.03 17.48
CA ALA A 134 0.42 3.65 18.55
C ALA A 134 1.38 4.69 17.99
N ARG A 135 1.63 5.73 18.76
CA ARG A 135 2.65 6.74 18.46
C ARG A 135 3.50 6.95 19.71
N GLY A 136 4.64 6.26 19.76
CA GLY A 136 5.41 6.13 20.99
C GLY A 136 4.61 5.39 22.07
N ALA A 137 4.42 6.04 23.23
CA ALA A 137 3.63 5.49 24.35
C ALA A 137 2.14 5.82 24.28
N LYS A 138 1.67 6.51 23.22
CA LYS A 138 0.28 6.94 23.08
C LYS A 138 -0.49 5.95 22.22
N ASP A 139 -1.52 5.35 22.77
CA ASP A 139 -2.52 4.58 22.03
C ASP A 139 -3.42 5.51 21.21
N LEU A 140 -3.69 5.10 19.98
CA LEU A 140 -4.49 5.85 19.01
C LEU A 140 -5.61 4.92 18.49
N PRO A 141 -6.69 4.73 19.29
CA PRO A 141 -7.77 3.85 18.89
C PRO A 141 -8.48 4.38 17.64
N GLN A 142 -8.73 3.50 16.70
CA GLN A 142 -9.44 3.80 15.47
C GLN A 142 -10.94 3.90 15.73
N VAL A 143 -11.63 4.65 14.89
CA VAL A 143 -13.10 4.68 14.87
C VAL A 143 -13.64 3.43 14.14
N THR A 144 -14.92 3.10 14.38
CA THR A 144 -15.55 1.93 13.75
C THR A 144 -15.64 2.03 12.23
N SER A 145 -15.89 3.22 11.70
CA SER A 145 -15.83 3.47 10.27
C SER A 145 -14.41 3.30 9.74
N TYR A 146 -14.23 2.48 8.73
CA TYR A 146 -12.99 2.41 7.95
C TYR A 146 -13.19 3.10 6.59
N ASP A 147 -13.88 4.22 6.60
CA ASP A 147 -14.14 5.05 5.41
C ASP A 147 -12.86 5.30 4.61
N TYR A 148 -11.76 5.58 5.32
CA TYR A 148 -10.41 5.76 4.76
C TYR A 148 -10.28 6.99 3.85
N ASP A 149 -11.32 7.78 3.69
CA ASP A 149 -11.40 8.77 2.62
C ASP A 149 -11.15 8.12 1.24
N ALA A 150 -11.68 6.91 1.07
CA ALA A 150 -11.47 6.06 -0.10
C ALA A 150 -12.16 6.58 -1.36
N LEU A 151 -12.00 5.87 -2.49
CA LEU A 151 -12.68 6.23 -3.75
C LEU A 151 -14.18 5.99 -3.68
N LEU A 152 -14.62 4.98 -2.92
CA LEU A 152 -16.03 4.77 -2.61
C LEU A 152 -16.32 5.20 -1.18
N THR A 153 -17.52 5.72 -0.94
CA THR A 153 -18.03 5.99 0.42
C THR A 153 -18.12 4.68 1.21
N GLU A 154 -18.30 4.77 2.54
CA GLU A 154 -18.53 3.61 3.40
C GLU A 154 -19.74 2.77 2.94
N ALA A 155 -20.75 3.40 2.32
CA ALA A 155 -21.91 2.74 1.73
C ALA A 155 -21.67 2.20 0.31
N GLY A 156 -20.50 2.44 -0.29
CA GLY A 156 -20.13 1.92 -1.60
C GLY A 156 -20.44 2.84 -2.79
N GLU A 157 -20.78 4.10 -2.56
CA GLU A 157 -21.09 5.06 -3.62
C GLU A 157 -19.81 5.76 -4.12
N PRO A 158 -19.65 6.01 -5.44
CA PRO A 158 -18.53 6.76 -5.98
C PRO A 158 -18.44 8.18 -5.46
N THR A 159 -17.24 8.60 -5.07
CA THR A 159 -16.92 9.96 -4.63
C THR A 159 -16.39 10.81 -5.78
N GLU A 160 -16.19 12.12 -5.54
CA GLU A 160 -15.49 13.00 -6.49
C GLU A 160 -14.06 12.49 -6.76
N LYS A 161 -13.42 11.94 -5.75
CA LYS A 161 -12.08 11.34 -5.83
C LYS A 161 -12.07 10.13 -6.79
N TYR A 162 -13.10 9.30 -6.76
CA TYR A 162 -13.28 8.20 -7.72
C TYR A 162 -13.27 8.72 -9.17
N TYR A 163 -14.05 9.75 -9.46
CA TYR A 163 -14.14 10.29 -10.83
C TYR A 163 -12.84 10.97 -11.27
N ALA A 164 -12.13 11.64 -10.35
CA ALA A 164 -10.83 12.23 -10.63
C ALA A 164 -9.79 11.17 -11.01
N VAL A 165 -9.71 10.09 -10.24
CA VAL A 165 -8.80 8.96 -10.51
C VAL A 165 -9.20 8.22 -11.78
N GLN A 166 -10.49 7.96 -12.01
CA GLN A 166 -10.98 7.34 -13.25
C GLN A 166 -10.55 8.14 -14.49
N LYS A 167 -10.68 9.46 -14.43
CA LYS A 167 -10.24 10.35 -15.51
C LYS A 167 -8.72 10.24 -15.72
N ALA A 168 -7.94 10.29 -14.64
CA ALA A 168 -6.49 10.18 -14.70
C ALA A 168 -6.03 8.87 -15.36
N ILE A 169 -6.64 7.74 -15.00
CA ILE A 169 -6.34 6.43 -15.60
C ILE A 169 -6.68 6.39 -17.09
N LYS A 170 -7.82 6.95 -17.48
CA LYS A 170 -8.21 7.03 -18.91
C LYS A 170 -7.21 7.84 -19.72
N GLU A 171 -6.72 8.97 -19.19
CA GLU A 171 -5.73 9.82 -19.84
C GLU A 171 -4.36 9.16 -20.01
N VAL A 172 -3.97 8.27 -19.12
CA VAL A 172 -2.70 7.51 -19.25
C VAL A 172 -2.80 6.40 -20.31
N ARG A 173 -4.01 5.87 -20.54
CA ARG A 173 -4.25 4.78 -21.50
C ARG A 173 -4.56 5.24 -22.92
N SER A 174 -4.79 6.53 -23.12
CA SER A 174 -5.06 7.14 -24.44
C SER A 174 -3.75 7.51 -25.14
#